data_c63ce2240919ba29b0c3e3e3fa4755eb
#
_entry.id   c63ce2240919ba29b0c3e3e3fa4755eb
#
_cell.length_a   1.000
_cell.length_b   1.000
_cell.length_c   1.000
_cell.angle_alpha   90.00
_cell.angle_beta   90.00
_cell.angle_gamma   90.00
#
_symmetry.space_group_name_H-M   'P 1'
#
loop_
_entity.id
_entity.type
_entity.pdbx_description
1 polymer ?
#
loop_
_entity_poly.entity_id
_entity_poly.type
_entity_poly.pdbx_seq_one_letter_code
_entity_poly.pdbx_strand_id
1 'polypeptide(L)'
;MKFINIQYCKTKIGELILGSFEGKLCLLDFRYRKMRKTVDERIKKGLNAKFAENNTEIIEKTLAELDEYFHGNRKVFDVPLKMVGTDFQKRVWEALLRVPFGTTSTYLQLAKNIKNEKAVRAVAAANGANSMAIIIPCHRIIGS
;
A
#
# COMPACT_ATOMS: atom_id res chain seq x y z
N MET A 1 -10.01 -16.93 16.20
CA MET A 1 -10.21 -16.23 14.91
C MET A 1 -9.51 -14.89 14.95
N LYS A 2 -8.66 -14.63 13.96
CA LYS A 2 -7.98 -13.33 13.86
C LYS A 2 -8.79 -12.37 12.99
N PHE A 3 -8.68 -11.09 13.28
CA PHE A 3 -9.38 -10.04 12.56
C PHE A 3 -8.43 -8.97 12.04
N ILE A 4 -8.72 -8.51 10.83
CA ILE A 4 -8.15 -7.29 10.27
C ILE A 4 -9.16 -6.20 10.57
N ASN A 5 -8.77 -5.22 11.37
CA ASN A 5 -9.66 -4.12 11.72
C ASN A 5 -9.69 -3.11 10.58
N ILE A 6 -10.87 -2.79 10.06
CA ILE A 6 -11.00 -1.88 8.94
C ILE A 6 -11.83 -0.66 9.28
N GLN A 7 -11.55 0.45 8.59
CA GLN A 7 -12.33 1.68 8.64
C GLN A 7 -12.40 2.27 7.23
N TYR A 8 -13.45 3.02 6.99
CA TYR A 8 -13.61 3.79 5.76
C TYR A 8 -13.45 5.27 6.08
N CYS A 9 -12.83 6.01 5.16
CA CYS A 9 -12.61 7.44 5.36
C CYS A 9 -12.83 8.20 4.05
N LYS A 10 -13.66 9.23 4.08
CA LYS A 10 -13.85 10.12 2.95
C LYS A 10 -12.75 11.18 2.96
N THR A 11 -12.07 11.32 1.84
CA THR A 11 -11.03 12.34 1.66
C THR A 11 -11.30 13.13 0.39
N LYS A 12 -10.56 14.23 0.20
CA LYS A 12 -10.68 15.03 -1.02
C LYS A 12 -10.23 14.29 -2.29
N ILE A 13 -9.50 13.19 -2.15
CA ILE A 13 -9.07 12.37 -3.29
C ILE A 13 -9.94 11.13 -3.50
N GLY A 14 -10.96 10.94 -2.65
CA GLY A 14 -11.87 9.81 -2.72
C GLY A 14 -12.06 9.12 -1.38
N GLU A 15 -12.89 8.08 -1.38
CA GLU A 15 -13.14 7.31 -0.18
C GLU A 15 -12.11 6.18 -0.06
N LEU A 16 -11.45 6.11 1.10
CA LEU A 16 -10.40 5.13 1.38
C LEU A 16 -10.90 4.05 2.33
N ILE A 17 -10.31 2.87 2.19
CA ILE A 17 -10.41 1.79 3.17
C ILE A 17 -9.04 1.62 3.82
N LEU A 18 -9.02 1.56 5.16
CA LEU A 18 -7.79 1.31 5.92
C LEU A 18 -7.96 0.02 6.70
N GLY A 19 -6.89 -0.75 6.80
CA GLY A 19 -6.91 -1.99 7.57
C GLY A 19 -5.64 -2.15 8.39
N SER A 20 -5.81 -2.56 9.66
CA SER A 20 -4.69 -2.85 10.53
C SER A 20 -4.79 -4.28 11.06
N PHE A 21 -3.63 -4.86 11.31
CA PHE A 21 -3.51 -6.22 11.80
C PHE A 21 -2.33 -6.32 12.75
N GLU A 22 -2.61 -6.70 14.00
CA GLU A 22 -1.59 -6.89 15.03
C GLU A 22 -0.64 -5.69 15.15
N GLY A 23 -1.20 -4.49 15.16
CA GLY A 23 -0.44 -3.25 15.37
C GLY A 23 0.27 -2.71 14.15
N LYS A 24 -0.02 -3.23 12.94
CA LYS A 24 0.60 -2.77 11.70
C LYS A 24 -0.47 -2.48 10.64
N LEU A 25 -0.18 -1.54 9.76
CA LEU A 25 -1.08 -1.24 8.64
C LEU A 25 -0.85 -2.27 7.53
N CYS A 26 -1.93 -2.90 7.08
CA CYS A 26 -1.86 -3.87 5.98
C CYS A 26 -2.68 -3.45 4.76
N LEU A 27 -3.51 -2.43 4.89
CA LEU A 27 -4.39 -1.97 3.82
C LEU A 27 -4.59 -0.46 3.92
N LEU A 28 -4.36 0.22 2.80
CA LEU A 28 -4.72 1.62 2.59
C LEU A 28 -4.95 1.77 1.09
N ASP A 29 -6.21 1.86 0.68
CA ASP A 29 -6.51 1.87 -0.75
C ASP A 29 -7.84 2.57 -1.00
N PHE A 30 -8.16 2.80 -2.27
CA PHE A 30 -9.44 3.36 -2.65
C PHE A 30 -10.53 2.31 -2.48
N ARG A 31 -11.58 2.66 -1.73
CA ARG A 31 -12.68 1.74 -1.40
C ARG A 31 -13.34 1.13 -2.63
N TYR A 32 -13.55 1.95 -3.66
CA TYR A 32 -14.30 1.55 -4.86
C TYR A 32 -13.40 1.19 -6.03
N ARG A 33 -12.14 0.86 -5.75
CA ARG A 33 -11.20 0.38 -6.75
C ARG A 33 -11.73 -0.90 -7.41
N LYS A 34 -11.59 -1.00 -8.73
CA LYS A 34 -12.03 -2.18 -9.49
C LYS A 34 -11.47 -3.49 -8.95
N MET A 35 -10.23 -3.48 -8.47
CA MET A 35 -9.54 -4.66 -7.92
C MET A 35 -9.81 -4.87 -6.42
N ARG A 36 -10.79 -4.16 -5.84
CA ARG A 36 -11.01 -4.18 -4.38
C ARG A 36 -11.17 -5.58 -3.85
N LYS A 37 -12.04 -6.37 -4.47
CA LYS A 37 -12.32 -7.74 -4.02
C LYS A 37 -11.06 -8.62 -4.09
N THR A 38 -10.30 -8.54 -5.18
CA THR A 38 -9.08 -9.33 -5.37
C THR A 38 -8.03 -9.00 -4.29
N VAL A 39 -7.82 -7.72 -4.03
CA VAL A 39 -6.87 -7.26 -3.01
C VAL A 39 -7.31 -7.71 -1.63
N ASP A 40 -8.59 -7.52 -1.29
CA ASP A 40 -9.14 -7.90 0.01
C ASP A 40 -9.00 -9.38 0.28
N GLU A 41 -9.33 -10.22 -0.70
CA GLU A 41 -9.21 -11.67 -0.56
C GLU A 41 -7.76 -12.11 -0.36
N ARG A 42 -6.83 -11.50 -1.08
CA ARG A 42 -5.41 -11.79 -0.90
C ARG A 42 -4.94 -11.48 0.53
N ILE A 43 -5.35 -10.34 1.07
CA ILE A 43 -4.98 -9.92 2.42
C ILE A 43 -5.58 -10.86 3.46
N LYS A 44 -6.88 -11.13 3.36
CA LYS A 44 -7.58 -12.03 4.30
C LYS A 44 -6.96 -13.42 4.29
N LYS A 45 -6.71 -13.96 3.12
CA LYS A 45 -6.14 -15.30 2.96
C LYS A 45 -4.70 -15.33 3.48
N GLY A 46 -3.89 -14.34 3.12
CA GLY A 46 -2.49 -14.27 3.53
C GLY A 46 -2.30 -14.14 5.03
N LEU A 47 -3.23 -13.49 5.73
CA LEU A 47 -3.19 -13.31 7.17
C LEU A 47 -4.06 -14.32 7.91
N ASN A 48 -4.79 -15.17 7.19
CA ASN A 48 -5.75 -16.10 7.77
C ASN A 48 -6.70 -15.39 8.74
N ALA A 49 -7.31 -14.31 8.28
CA ALA A 49 -8.11 -13.41 9.10
C ALA A 49 -9.34 -12.91 8.35
N LYS A 50 -10.31 -12.40 9.08
CA LYS A 50 -11.52 -11.78 8.54
C LYS A 50 -11.50 -10.27 8.78
N PHE A 51 -12.22 -9.51 7.95
CA PHE A 51 -12.42 -8.09 8.19
C PHE A 51 -13.44 -7.89 9.33
N ALA A 52 -13.15 -6.94 10.19
CA ALA A 52 -14.09 -6.45 11.20
C ALA A 52 -13.99 -4.93 11.23
N GLU A 53 -15.13 -4.25 11.16
CA GLU A 53 -15.16 -2.80 11.19
C GLU A 53 -14.93 -2.32 12.60
N ASN A 54 -13.73 -1.82 12.88
CA ASN A 54 -13.31 -1.41 14.21
C ASN A 54 -12.12 -0.44 14.10
N ASN A 55 -12.08 0.58 14.93
CA ASN A 55 -11.00 1.53 14.92
C ASN A 55 -9.81 1.04 15.74
N THR A 56 -8.59 1.46 15.36
CA THR A 56 -7.36 1.12 16.06
C THR A 56 -6.41 2.32 16.10
N GLU A 57 -5.40 2.27 16.98
CA GLU A 57 -4.37 3.30 17.06
C GLU A 57 -3.61 3.46 15.74
N ILE A 58 -3.36 2.34 15.05
CA ILE A 58 -2.64 2.38 13.76
C ILE A 58 -3.47 3.10 12.70
N ILE A 59 -4.79 2.86 12.66
CA ILE A 59 -5.68 3.55 11.73
C ILE A 59 -5.70 5.05 12.04
N GLU A 60 -5.82 5.42 13.32
CA GLU A 60 -5.81 6.82 13.75
C GLU A 60 -4.49 7.50 13.38
N LYS A 61 -3.37 6.84 13.63
CA LYS A 61 -2.04 7.36 13.28
C LYS A 61 -1.92 7.56 11.77
N THR A 62 -2.39 6.60 10.98
CA THR A 62 -2.35 6.66 9.52
C THR A 62 -3.16 7.84 9.01
N LEU A 63 -4.37 8.04 9.56
CA LEU A 63 -5.23 9.16 9.17
C LEU A 63 -4.58 10.51 9.51
N ALA A 64 -3.94 10.62 10.67
CA ALA A 64 -3.23 11.84 11.05
C ALA A 64 -2.06 12.13 10.10
N GLU A 65 -1.29 11.11 9.74
CA GLU A 65 -0.16 11.27 8.82
C GLU A 65 -0.64 11.58 7.39
N LEU A 66 -1.74 10.99 6.94
CA LEU A 66 -2.34 11.33 5.66
C LEU A 66 -2.79 12.79 5.60
N ASP A 67 -3.40 13.28 6.68
CA ASP A 67 -3.82 14.67 6.78
C ASP A 67 -2.62 15.62 6.66
N GLU A 68 -1.54 15.34 7.38
CA GLU A 68 -0.29 16.09 7.28
C GLU A 68 0.29 16.05 5.86
N TYR A 69 0.27 14.87 5.23
CA TYR A 69 0.75 14.68 3.87
C TYR A 69 -0.04 15.53 2.87
N PHE A 70 -1.38 15.51 2.96
CA PHE A 70 -2.24 16.28 2.07
C PHE A 70 -2.11 17.79 2.24
N HIS A 71 -1.69 18.24 3.41
CA HIS A 71 -1.43 19.66 3.68
C HIS A 71 0.02 20.08 3.41
N GLY A 72 0.84 19.19 2.85
CA GLY A 72 2.22 19.48 2.51
C GLY A 72 3.18 19.49 3.71
N ASN A 73 2.73 19.01 4.87
CA ASN A 73 3.52 19.03 6.11
C ASN A 73 4.25 17.72 6.39
N ARG A 74 4.09 16.73 5.52
CA ARG A 74 4.73 15.42 5.70
C ARG A 74 5.13 14.86 4.33
N LYS A 75 6.34 14.31 4.24
CA LYS A 75 6.85 13.66 3.02
C LYS A 75 7.08 12.16 3.20
N VAL A 76 7.27 11.71 4.44
CA VAL A 76 7.59 10.32 4.78
C VAL A 76 6.60 9.83 5.82
N PHE A 77 6.09 8.63 5.63
CA PHE A 77 5.17 8.00 6.58
C PHE A 77 5.94 7.15 7.59
N ASP A 78 5.46 7.14 8.83
CA ASP A 78 6.11 6.53 9.98
C ASP A 78 5.30 5.36 10.56
N VAL A 79 4.27 4.95 9.84
CA VAL A 79 3.38 3.85 10.25
C VAL A 79 4.05 2.52 9.97
N PRO A 80 4.06 1.58 10.93
CA PRO A 80 4.58 0.23 10.66
C PRO A 80 3.68 -0.50 9.68
N LEU A 81 4.29 -1.16 8.68
CA LEU A 81 3.58 -1.81 7.59
C LEU A 81 3.66 -3.33 7.70
N LYS A 82 2.55 -3.99 7.36
CA LYS A 82 2.50 -5.43 7.15
C LYS A 82 2.15 -5.68 5.69
N MET A 83 3.14 -6.01 4.89
CA MET A 83 2.95 -6.34 3.48
C MET A 83 2.43 -7.76 3.35
N VAL A 84 1.39 -7.95 2.55
CA VAL A 84 0.78 -9.26 2.30
C VAL A 84 0.82 -9.55 0.80
N GLY A 85 1.65 -10.48 0.42
CA GLY A 85 1.84 -10.85 -0.99
C GLY A 85 2.95 -11.87 -1.14
N THR A 86 3.33 -12.13 -2.39
CA THR A 86 4.46 -13.03 -2.69
C THR A 86 5.79 -12.36 -2.33
N ASP A 87 6.85 -13.14 -2.23
CA ASP A 87 8.19 -12.59 -1.99
C ASP A 87 8.59 -11.61 -3.09
N PHE A 88 8.25 -11.90 -4.34
CA PHE A 88 8.52 -11.02 -5.46
C PHE A 88 7.78 -9.68 -5.31
N GLN A 89 6.48 -9.74 -5.00
CA GLN A 89 5.68 -8.52 -4.79
C GLN A 89 6.25 -7.67 -3.66
N LYS A 90 6.62 -8.30 -2.55
CA LYS A 90 7.22 -7.57 -1.42
C LYS A 90 8.53 -6.89 -1.80
N ARG A 91 9.37 -7.54 -2.60
CA ARG A 91 10.61 -6.93 -3.09
C ARG A 91 10.35 -5.70 -3.95
N VAL A 92 9.34 -5.77 -4.80
CA VAL A 92 8.92 -4.62 -5.62
C VAL A 92 8.42 -3.48 -4.73
N TRP A 93 7.56 -3.79 -3.76
CA TRP A 93 7.01 -2.77 -2.86
C TRP A 93 8.10 -2.14 -1.99
N GLU A 94 9.06 -2.90 -1.53
CA GLU A 94 10.21 -2.36 -0.79
C GLU A 94 11.06 -1.44 -1.66
N ALA A 95 11.24 -1.79 -2.93
CA ALA A 95 11.94 -0.92 -3.88
C ALA A 95 11.17 0.38 -4.13
N LEU A 96 9.83 0.31 -4.19
CA LEU A 96 8.99 1.49 -4.32
C LEU A 96 9.16 2.45 -3.14
N LEU A 97 9.27 1.91 -1.93
CA LEU A 97 9.47 2.73 -0.73
C LEU A 97 10.77 3.54 -0.78
N ARG A 98 11.73 3.14 -1.60
CA ARG A 98 13.00 3.86 -1.76
C ARG A 98 12.93 4.96 -2.81
N VAL A 99 11.83 5.09 -3.55
CA VAL A 99 11.65 6.18 -4.52
C VAL A 99 11.32 7.45 -3.75
N PRO A 100 12.20 8.45 -3.73
CA PRO A 100 12.00 9.63 -2.87
C PRO A 100 10.80 10.48 -3.27
N PHE A 101 10.23 11.17 -2.30
CA PHE A 101 9.18 12.15 -2.54
C PHE A 101 9.64 13.20 -3.55
N GLY A 102 8.76 13.56 -4.48
CA GLY A 102 9.06 14.56 -5.50
C GLY A 102 9.89 14.06 -6.68
N THR A 103 10.20 12.75 -6.71
CA THR A 103 10.91 12.13 -7.83
C THR A 103 10.02 11.08 -8.50
N THR A 104 10.43 10.64 -9.69
CA THR A 104 9.78 9.56 -10.41
C THR A 104 10.79 8.47 -10.75
N SER A 105 10.28 7.29 -11.10
CA SER A 105 11.09 6.18 -11.58
C SER A 105 10.33 5.45 -12.68
N THR A 106 10.90 4.39 -13.22
CA THR A 106 10.28 3.58 -14.26
C THR A 106 10.20 2.12 -13.82
N TYR A 107 9.36 1.34 -14.48
CA TYR A 107 9.29 -0.11 -14.23
C TYR A 107 10.64 -0.78 -14.51
N LEU A 108 11.33 -0.33 -15.58
CA LEU A 108 12.66 -0.85 -15.90
C LEU A 108 13.65 -0.55 -14.77
N GLN A 109 13.65 0.66 -14.24
CA GLN A 109 14.55 1.02 -13.16
C GLN A 109 14.26 0.21 -11.89
N LEU A 110 12.98 -0.01 -11.58
CA LEU A 110 12.60 -0.87 -10.47
C LEU A 110 13.09 -2.31 -10.68
N ALA A 111 12.94 -2.83 -11.91
CA ALA A 111 13.41 -4.17 -12.24
C ALA A 111 14.93 -4.28 -12.05
N LYS A 112 15.67 -3.26 -12.46
CA LYS A 112 17.12 -3.19 -12.22
C LYS A 112 17.44 -3.15 -10.72
N ASN A 113 16.69 -2.38 -9.96
CA ASN A 113 16.91 -2.21 -8.51
C ASN A 113 16.72 -3.53 -7.74
N ILE A 114 15.84 -4.40 -8.21
CA ILE A 114 15.65 -5.73 -7.60
C ILE A 114 16.49 -6.80 -8.31
N LYS A 115 17.43 -6.38 -9.16
CA LYS A 115 18.37 -7.24 -9.89
C LYS A 115 17.68 -8.26 -10.79
N ASN A 116 16.62 -7.83 -11.48
CA ASN A 116 15.85 -8.68 -12.39
C ASN A 116 15.30 -7.87 -13.56
N GLU A 117 16.19 -7.40 -14.42
CA GLU A 117 15.84 -6.52 -15.56
C GLU A 117 14.80 -7.11 -16.52
N LYS A 118 14.74 -8.45 -16.60
CA LYS A 118 13.82 -9.12 -17.50
C LYS A 118 12.38 -9.18 -16.94
N ALA A 119 12.20 -8.80 -15.69
CA ALA A 119 10.92 -8.91 -15.00
C ALA A 119 10.06 -7.63 -15.08
N VAL A 120 10.25 -6.79 -16.08
CA VAL A 120 9.54 -5.49 -16.19
C VAL A 120 8.02 -5.65 -16.10
N ARG A 121 7.45 -6.64 -16.82
CA ARG A 121 6.00 -6.88 -16.80
C ARG A 121 5.52 -7.35 -15.42
N ALA A 122 6.29 -8.24 -14.79
CA ALA A 122 5.94 -8.72 -13.45
C ALA A 122 6.05 -7.60 -12.41
N VAL A 123 7.04 -6.70 -12.58
CA VAL A 123 7.18 -5.51 -11.73
C VAL A 123 5.97 -4.60 -11.90
N ALA A 124 5.52 -4.37 -13.12
CA ALA A 124 4.32 -3.55 -13.37
C ALA A 124 3.07 -4.17 -12.73
N ALA A 125 2.92 -5.49 -12.82
CA ALA A 125 1.81 -6.20 -12.18
C ALA A 125 1.86 -6.08 -10.66
N ALA A 126 3.05 -6.22 -10.07
CA ALA A 126 3.24 -6.06 -8.63
C ALA A 126 2.94 -4.62 -8.18
N ASN A 127 3.34 -3.63 -8.97
CA ASN A 127 3.01 -2.23 -8.72
C ASN A 127 1.48 -2.03 -8.67
N GLY A 128 0.77 -2.61 -9.62
CA GLY A 128 -0.70 -2.55 -9.67
C GLY A 128 -1.38 -3.33 -8.56
N ALA A 129 -0.72 -4.31 -7.94
CA ALA A 129 -1.26 -5.10 -6.84
C ALA A 129 -1.03 -4.45 -5.47
N ASN A 130 -0.37 -3.30 -5.40
CA ASN A 130 -0.10 -2.59 -4.17
C ASN A 130 -1.39 -2.32 -3.38
N SER A 131 -1.43 -2.75 -2.12
CA SER A 131 -2.58 -2.57 -1.23
C SER A 131 -2.43 -1.39 -0.28
N MET A 132 -1.31 -0.66 -0.35
CA MET A 132 -1.06 0.49 0.51
C MET A 132 -0.69 1.70 -0.35
N ALA A 133 -1.70 2.22 -1.05
CA ALA A 133 -1.56 3.40 -1.90
C ALA A 133 -0.98 4.58 -1.11
N ILE A 134 -0.32 5.49 -1.79
CA ILE A 134 0.28 6.69 -1.20
C ILE A 134 1.52 6.37 -0.36
N ILE A 135 1.39 5.51 0.66
CA ILE A 135 2.50 5.15 1.55
C ILE A 135 3.54 4.34 0.78
N ILE A 136 3.12 3.30 0.04
CA ILE A 136 3.99 2.65 -0.93
C ILE A 136 3.74 3.37 -2.25
N PRO A 137 4.66 4.20 -2.72
CA PRO A 137 4.37 5.22 -3.73
C PRO A 137 4.34 4.68 -5.16
N CYS A 138 3.41 3.80 -5.46
CA CYS A 138 3.22 3.27 -6.81
C CYS A 138 2.92 4.36 -7.84
N HIS A 139 2.37 5.49 -7.39
CA HIS A 139 2.08 6.66 -8.23
C HIS A 139 3.33 7.39 -8.72
N ARG A 140 4.53 7.08 -8.19
CA ARG A 140 5.79 7.70 -8.63
C ARG A 140 6.42 6.97 -9.82
N ILE A 141 5.77 5.95 -10.36
CA ILE A 141 6.27 5.19 -11.49
C ILE A 141 5.58 5.64 -12.77
N ILE A 142 6.38 5.94 -13.78
CA ILE A 142 5.92 6.52 -15.05
C ILE A 142 6.36 5.68 -16.27
N GLY A 143 5.83 4.53 -16.42
CA GLY A 143 6.08 3.71 -17.59
C GLY A 143 7.46 3.04 -17.59
N SER A 144 7.97 2.73 -18.76
CA SER A 144 9.23 2.00 -18.91
C SER A 144 10.43 2.96 -19.00
#